data_200b44f6d7a4d0c4e25315f8e4a0f958
#
_entry.id   200b44f6d7a4d0c4e25315f8e4a0f958
#
_cell.length_a   1.000
_cell.length_b   1.000
_cell.length_c   1.000
_cell.angle_alpha   90.00
_cell.angle_beta   90.00
_cell.angle_gamma   90.00
#
_symmetry.space_group_name_H-M   'P 1'
#
loop_
_entity.id
_entity.type
_entity.pdbx_description
1 polymer ?
#
loop_
_entity_poly.entity_id
_entity_poly.type
_entity_poly.pdbx_seq_one_letter_code
_entity_poly.pdbx_strand_id
1 'polypeptide(L)'
;NDVRHIERYLDSKRSELLFSKSVILVEGDAEEILIPVMCKKCLGLTLDELGISLINIGSVGFKNLYQLFNPLRINKRCAVITDMDEPIKPIGAGSQDNAYERGKNRRSELEKEHVGNIWVDGFFSKHTFEVDMVKGNEGYLKKLIEKTYVDKKAIEEKKSSIDSADV
;
A
#
# COMPACT_ATOMS: atom_id res chain seq x y z
N ASN A 1 9.04 -15.00 18.69
CA ASN A 1 7.78 -14.21 18.70
C ASN A 1 7.12 -14.15 17.32
N ASP A 2 7.89 -14.07 16.24
CA ASP A 2 7.38 -13.85 14.88
C ASP A 2 6.57 -15.03 14.35
N VAL A 3 6.98 -16.26 14.63
CA VAL A 3 6.24 -17.48 14.21
C VAL A 3 4.82 -17.48 14.79
N ARG A 4 4.64 -17.18 16.07
CA ARG A 4 3.31 -17.13 16.70
C ARG A 4 2.43 -16.00 16.16
N HIS A 5 3.02 -14.89 15.77
CA HIS A 5 2.28 -13.79 15.12
C HIS A 5 1.81 -14.21 13.73
N ILE A 6 2.68 -14.86 12.95
CA ILE A 6 2.32 -15.40 11.64
C ILE A 6 1.24 -16.48 11.75
N GLU A 7 1.36 -17.40 12.71
CA GLU A 7 0.36 -18.43 12.94
C GLU A 7 -1.03 -17.84 13.24
N ARG A 8 -1.12 -16.88 14.17
CA ARG A 8 -2.39 -16.20 14.50
C ARG A 8 -2.96 -15.43 13.34
N TYR A 9 -2.11 -14.76 12.57
CA TYR A 9 -2.52 -14.02 11.39
C TYR A 9 -3.05 -14.97 10.31
N LEU A 10 -2.32 -16.03 10.02
CA LEU A 10 -2.74 -17.04 9.06
C LEU A 10 -4.02 -17.75 9.51
N ASP A 11 -4.23 -17.97 10.78
CA ASP A 11 -5.46 -18.57 11.29
C ASP A 11 -6.68 -17.68 11.03
N SER A 12 -6.55 -16.35 11.14
CA SER A 12 -7.65 -15.42 10.88
C SER A 12 -7.91 -15.18 9.38
N LYS A 13 -6.89 -15.24 8.54
CA LYS A 13 -6.96 -14.96 7.08
C LYS A 13 -6.83 -16.23 6.21
N ARG A 14 -6.75 -17.39 6.82
CA ARG A 14 -6.47 -18.67 6.15
C ARG A 14 -7.46 -19.03 5.05
N SER A 15 -8.74 -18.76 5.28
CA SER A 15 -9.78 -19.02 4.30
C SER A 15 -9.60 -18.18 3.02
N GLU A 16 -9.29 -16.90 3.16
CA GLU A 16 -9.07 -15.99 2.04
C GLU A 16 -7.85 -16.43 1.21
N LEU A 17 -6.75 -16.79 1.89
CA LEU A 17 -5.54 -17.28 1.23
C LEU A 17 -5.77 -18.61 0.48
N LEU A 18 -6.57 -19.51 1.05
CA LEU A 18 -6.79 -20.83 0.45
C LEU A 18 -7.64 -20.79 -0.82
N PHE A 19 -8.64 -19.93 -0.87
CA PHE A 19 -9.61 -19.89 -1.97
C PHE A 19 -9.28 -18.88 -3.07
N SER A 20 -8.41 -17.91 -2.83
CA SER A 20 -7.97 -16.97 -3.85
C SER A 20 -7.07 -17.60 -4.89
N LYS A 21 -7.06 -17.06 -6.11
CA LYS A 21 -6.11 -17.41 -7.19
C LYS A 21 -4.78 -16.67 -7.02
N SER A 22 -4.84 -15.44 -6.52
CA SER A 22 -3.69 -14.56 -6.27
C SER A 22 -3.95 -13.72 -5.03
N VAL A 23 -2.91 -13.09 -4.50
CA VAL A 23 -2.98 -12.28 -3.29
C VAL A 23 -2.33 -10.93 -3.53
N ILE A 24 -2.93 -9.88 -2.99
CA ILE A 24 -2.31 -8.56 -2.85
C ILE A 24 -2.09 -8.33 -1.35
N LEU A 25 -0.85 -8.07 -0.97
CA LEU A 25 -0.49 -7.67 0.39
C LEU A 25 -0.34 -6.16 0.44
N VAL A 26 -0.98 -5.52 1.41
CA VAL A 26 -0.89 -4.09 1.69
C VAL A 26 -0.56 -3.85 3.16
N GLU A 27 -0.08 -2.66 3.50
CA GLU A 27 0.34 -2.33 4.87
C GLU A 27 -0.71 -1.52 5.63
N GLY A 28 -1.55 -0.75 4.93
CA GLY A 28 -2.47 0.21 5.52
C GLY A 28 -3.94 0.00 5.17
N ASP A 29 -4.79 0.65 5.95
CA ASP A 29 -6.24 0.63 5.76
C ASP A 29 -6.67 1.41 4.51
N ALA A 30 -5.88 2.42 4.10
CA ALA A 30 -6.18 3.21 2.91
C ALA A 30 -6.14 2.34 1.66
N GLU A 31 -5.10 1.54 1.48
CA GLU A 31 -4.97 0.60 0.37
C GLU A 31 -6.07 -0.46 0.42
N GLU A 32 -6.35 -1.00 1.63
CA GLU A 32 -7.38 -2.01 1.81
C GLU A 32 -8.77 -1.52 1.36
N ILE A 33 -9.09 -0.26 1.64
CA ILE A 33 -10.37 0.35 1.27
C ILE A 33 -10.40 0.81 -0.18
N LEU A 34 -9.33 1.45 -0.66
CA LEU A 34 -9.35 2.16 -1.94
C LEU A 34 -9.00 1.27 -3.13
N ILE A 35 -8.10 0.30 -3.00
CA ILE A 35 -7.69 -0.56 -4.12
C ILE A 35 -8.88 -1.33 -4.73
N PRO A 36 -9.80 -1.95 -3.95
CA PRO A 36 -10.98 -2.58 -4.53
C PRO A 36 -11.88 -1.62 -5.32
N VAL A 37 -12.04 -0.39 -4.79
CA VAL A 37 -12.84 0.65 -5.45
C VAL A 37 -12.17 1.10 -6.75
N MET A 38 -10.86 1.32 -6.74
CA MET A 38 -10.08 1.70 -7.92
C MET A 38 -10.13 0.59 -8.98
N CYS A 39 -9.94 -0.66 -8.59
CA CYS A 39 -10.06 -1.81 -9.47
C CYS A 39 -11.42 -1.83 -10.19
N LYS A 40 -12.52 -1.70 -9.44
CA LYS A 40 -13.86 -1.65 -10.04
C LYS A 40 -14.06 -0.45 -10.96
N LYS A 41 -13.55 0.73 -10.58
CA LYS A 41 -13.72 1.95 -11.37
C LYS A 41 -12.85 1.99 -12.62
N CYS A 42 -11.59 1.55 -12.53
CA CYS A 42 -10.63 1.65 -13.63
C CYS A 42 -10.69 0.44 -14.57
N LEU A 43 -10.92 -0.76 -14.04
CA LEU A 43 -10.90 -2.00 -14.81
C LEU A 43 -12.31 -2.56 -15.08
N GLY A 44 -13.34 -2.05 -14.40
CA GLY A 44 -14.69 -2.57 -14.51
C GLY A 44 -14.96 -3.89 -13.79
N LEU A 45 -13.93 -4.48 -13.16
CA LEU A 45 -13.97 -5.77 -12.47
C LEU A 45 -13.67 -5.59 -10.98
N THR A 46 -14.25 -6.42 -10.15
CA THR A 46 -13.90 -6.50 -8.72
C THR A 46 -12.73 -7.47 -8.50
N LEU A 47 -12.03 -7.32 -7.38
CA LEU A 47 -11.01 -8.27 -6.99
C LEU A 47 -11.57 -9.69 -6.84
N ASP A 48 -12.79 -9.82 -6.32
CA ASP A 48 -13.49 -11.12 -6.18
C ASP A 48 -13.74 -11.78 -7.54
N GLU A 49 -14.22 -11.01 -8.55
CA GLU A 49 -14.42 -11.52 -9.92
C GLU A 49 -13.09 -12.01 -10.52
N LEU A 50 -11.97 -11.41 -10.14
CA LEU A 50 -10.63 -11.82 -10.55
C LEU A 50 -10.09 -12.98 -9.70
N GLY A 51 -10.72 -13.32 -8.60
CA GLY A 51 -10.25 -14.30 -7.62
C GLY A 51 -9.03 -13.84 -6.84
N ILE A 52 -8.91 -12.53 -6.61
CA ILE A 52 -7.79 -11.91 -5.90
C ILE A 52 -8.24 -11.55 -4.48
N SER A 53 -7.52 -12.03 -3.47
CA SER A 53 -7.68 -11.57 -2.09
C SER A 53 -6.72 -10.42 -1.79
N LEU A 54 -7.23 -9.35 -1.23
CA LEU A 54 -6.44 -8.24 -0.71
C LEU A 54 -6.32 -8.38 0.81
N ILE A 55 -5.11 -8.36 1.31
CA ILE A 55 -4.81 -8.66 2.70
C ILE A 55 -3.96 -7.54 3.29
N ASN A 56 -4.53 -6.82 4.24
CA ASN A 56 -3.82 -5.85 5.05
C ASN A 56 -3.02 -6.59 6.12
N ILE A 57 -1.70 -6.48 6.04
CA ILE A 57 -0.78 -7.17 6.96
C ILE A 57 -0.43 -6.34 8.20
N GLY A 58 -0.73 -5.04 8.19
CA GLY A 58 -0.41 -4.14 9.28
C GLY A 58 1.06 -4.24 9.69
N SER A 59 1.30 -4.49 10.98
CA SER A 59 2.65 -4.55 11.57
C SER A 59 3.39 -5.89 11.41
N VAL A 60 2.80 -6.87 10.70
CA VAL A 60 3.41 -8.23 10.59
C VAL A 60 4.70 -8.24 9.79
N GLY A 61 4.84 -7.29 8.87
CA GLY A 61 6.00 -7.18 7.98
C GLY A 61 5.93 -8.11 6.77
N PHE A 62 6.17 -7.55 5.59
CA PHE A 62 6.04 -8.27 4.32
C PHE A 62 6.96 -9.47 4.20
N LYS A 63 8.21 -9.35 4.70
CA LYS A 63 9.25 -10.36 4.53
C LYS A 63 8.82 -11.75 4.98
N ASN A 64 8.12 -11.82 6.10
CA ASN A 64 7.70 -13.09 6.67
C ASN A 64 6.56 -13.76 5.88
N LEU A 65 5.80 -12.97 5.12
CA LEU A 65 4.65 -13.46 4.36
C LEU A 65 4.98 -13.76 2.90
N TYR A 66 5.65 -12.85 2.19
CA TYR A 66 5.86 -13.05 0.74
C TYR A 66 6.76 -14.25 0.44
N GLN A 67 7.66 -14.62 1.34
CA GLN A 67 8.49 -15.84 1.21
C GLN A 67 7.67 -17.14 1.22
N LEU A 68 6.42 -17.09 1.65
CA LEU A 68 5.52 -18.23 1.58
C LEU A 68 5.00 -18.49 0.15
N PHE A 69 5.01 -17.46 -0.70
CA PHE A 69 4.47 -17.54 -2.06
C PHE A 69 5.52 -18.06 -3.04
N ASN A 70 5.51 -19.35 -3.25
CA ASN A 70 6.35 -20.05 -4.22
C ASN A 70 5.73 -21.43 -4.53
N PRO A 71 6.18 -22.13 -5.58
CA PRO A 71 5.61 -23.42 -5.97
C PRO A 71 5.67 -24.53 -4.92
N LEU A 72 6.62 -24.44 -3.98
CA LEU A 72 6.82 -25.46 -2.95
C LEU A 72 5.99 -25.22 -1.68
N ARG A 73 5.39 -24.03 -1.55
CA ARG A 73 4.59 -23.63 -0.37
C ARG A 73 3.20 -23.18 -0.79
N ILE A 74 2.96 -21.87 -0.82
CA ILE A 74 1.70 -21.30 -1.33
C ILE A 74 1.88 -21.07 -2.83
N ASN A 75 1.40 -21.98 -3.64
CA ASN A 75 1.52 -21.95 -5.09
C ASN A 75 0.55 -20.92 -5.71
N LYS A 76 0.77 -19.64 -5.41
CA LYS A 76 -0.03 -18.50 -5.87
C LYS A 76 0.84 -17.30 -6.10
N ARG A 77 0.41 -16.43 -7.01
CA ARG A 77 1.08 -15.15 -7.21
C ARG A 77 0.73 -14.18 -6.09
N CYS A 78 1.71 -13.39 -5.67
CA CYS A 78 1.61 -12.40 -4.63
C CYS A 78 2.13 -11.06 -5.14
N ALA A 79 1.29 -10.02 -5.09
CA ALA A 79 1.72 -8.64 -5.26
C ALA A 79 1.87 -7.99 -3.89
N VAL A 80 2.93 -7.24 -3.68
CA VAL A 80 3.16 -6.43 -2.48
C VAL A 80 3.04 -4.97 -2.88
N ILE A 81 2.13 -4.23 -2.26
CA ILE A 81 1.98 -2.78 -2.45
C ILE A 81 2.40 -2.10 -1.16
N THR A 82 3.37 -1.22 -1.22
CA THR A 82 3.93 -0.53 -0.04
C THR A 82 4.53 0.82 -0.43
N ASP A 83 4.78 1.66 0.55
CA ASP A 83 5.30 3.00 0.38
C ASP A 83 6.83 3.05 0.48
N MET A 84 7.42 3.98 -0.28
CA MET A 84 8.83 4.35 -0.12
C MET A 84 9.03 5.37 0.99
N ASP A 85 7.97 6.07 1.38
CA ASP A 85 8.01 7.16 2.35
C ASP A 85 9.01 8.28 1.98
N GLU A 86 9.24 8.52 0.67
CA GLU A 86 10.15 9.58 0.25
C GLU A 86 9.59 10.94 0.70
N PRO A 87 10.38 11.78 1.37
CA PRO A 87 9.90 13.07 1.84
C PRO A 87 9.56 14.00 0.68
N ILE A 88 8.45 14.72 0.78
CA ILE A 88 8.01 15.68 -0.24
C ILE A 88 8.97 16.87 -0.33
N LYS A 89 9.50 17.30 0.82
CA LYS A 89 10.50 18.39 0.90
C LYS A 89 11.86 17.82 1.28
N PRO A 90 12.96 18.39 0.73
CA PRO A 90 14.29 17.97 1.13
C PRO A 90 14.48 18.07 2.63
N ILE A 91 14.99 17.01 3.24
CA ILE A 91 15.34 17.00 4.66
C ILE A 91 16.60 17.84 4.84
N GLY A 92 16.61 18.69 5.88
CA GLY A 92 17.78 19.52 6.19
C GLY A 92 19.04 18.65 6.42
N ALA A 93 20.18 19.21 6.04
CA ALA A 93 21.46 18.53 6.18
C ALA A 93 21.67 18.04 7.62
N GLY A 94 21.92 16.75 7.80
CA GLY A 94 22.12 16.11 9.11
C GLY A 94 20.89 15.46 9.73
N SER A 95 19.72 15.58 9.12
CA SER A 95 18.53 14.85 9.55
C SER A 95 18.42 13.52 8.79
N GLN A 96 18.16 12.42 9.50
CA GLN A 96 17.88 11.12 8.87
C GLN A 96 16.37 10.91 8.83
N ASP A 97 15.87 10.58 7.64
CA ASP A 97 14.49 10.12 7.52
C ASP A 97 14.44 8.60 7.67
N ASN A 98 14.13 8.17 8.87
CA ASN A 98 14.04 6.74 9.20
C ASN A 98 12.92 6.02 8.45
N ALA A 99 11.87 6.73 8.02
CA ALA A 99 10.78 6.14 7.23
C ALA A 99 11.26 5.83 5.81
N TYR A 100 11.86 6.81 5.15
CA TYR A 100 12.41 6.63 3.81
C TYR A 100 13.52 5.56 3.74
N GLU A 101 14.41 5.53 4.75
CA GLU A 101 15.42 4.45 4.82
C GLU A 101 14.77 3.06 4.94
N ARG A 102 13.71 2.93 5.75
CA ARG A 102 12.95 1.68 5.83
C ARG A 102 12.27 1.33 4.50
N GLY A 103 11.69 2.32 3.81
CA GLY A 103 11.11 2.13 2.48
C GLY A 103 12.11 1.61 1.46
N LYS A 104 13.30 2.21 1.39
CA LYS A 104 14.40 1.75 0.53
C LYS A 104 14.85 0.33 0.85
N ASN A 105 14.96 -0.01 2.12
CA ASN A 105 15.34 -1.35 2.56
C ASN A 105 14.28 -2.38 2.17
N ARG A 106 12.98 -2.09 2.37
CA ARG A 106 11.88 -2.95 1.91
C ARG A 106 11.95 -3.20 0.41
N ARG A 107 12.13 -2.15 -0.36
CA ARG A 107 12.28 -2.24 -1.82
C ARG A 107 13.45 -3.14 -2.21
N SER A 108 14.62 -2.90 -1.64
CA SER A 108 15.82 -3.70 -1.95
C SER A 108 15.63 -5.19 -1.58
N GLU A 109 14.95 -5.49 -0.48
CA GLU A 109 14.64 -6.87 -0.09
C GLU A 109 13.67 -7.54 -1.06
N LEU A 110 12.59 -6.84 -1.48
CA LEU A 110 11.62 -7.37 -2.43
C LEU A 110 12.24 -7.58 -3.82
N GLU A 111 13.06 -6.63 -4.29
CA GLU A 111 13.77 -6.76 -5.57
C GLU A 111 14.72 -7.98 -5.57
N LYS A 112 15.40 -8.24 -4.46
CA LYS A 112 16.26 -9.45 -4.31
C LYS A 112 15.42 -10.73 -4.30
N GLU A 113 14.29 -10.72 -3.63
CA GLU A 113 13.37 -11.87 -3.59
C GLU A 113 12.80 -12.17 -4.99
N HIS A 114 12.42 -11.13 -5.74
CA HIS A 114 11.88 -11.28 -7.09
C HIS A 114 12.88 -11.94 -8.06
N VAL A 115 14.17 -11.63 -7.95
CA VAL A 115 15.22 -12.28 -8.79
C VAL A 115 15.23 -13.80 -8.60
N GLY A 116 14.96 -14.27 -7.38
CA GLY A 116 14.90 -15.69 -7.04
C GLY A 116 13.51 -16.32 -7.06
N ASN A 117 12.46 -15.50 -7.08
CA ASN A 117 11.09 -15.93 -6.92
C ASN A 117 10.11 -15.11 -7.78
N ILE A 118 9.84 -15.60 -8.99
CA ILE A 118 8.92 -14.96 -9.96
C ILE A 118 7.45 -14.97 -9.52
N TRP A 119 7.12 -15.55 -8.38
CA TRP A 119 5.77 -15.61 -7.84
C TRP A 119 5.42 -14.37 -6.98
N VAL A 120 6.43 -13.58 -6.63
CA VAL A 120 6.26 -12.35 -5.84
C VAL A 120 6.70 -11.15 -6.65
N ASP A 121 5.90 -10.08 -6.62
CA ASP A 121 6.24 -8.80 -7.25
C ASP A 121 5.95 -7.64 -6.30
N GLY A 122 6.76 -6.57 -6.38
CA GLY A 122 6.67 -5.41 -5.51
C GLY A 122 6.29 -4.14 -6.28
N PHE A 123 5.32 -3.41 -5.77
CA PHE A 123 4.85 -2.12 -6.28
C PHE A 123 5.01 -1.07 -5.19
N PHE A 124 5.65 0.05 -5.53
CA PHE A 124 6.08 1.06 -4.56
C PHE A 124 5.51 2.42 -4.90
N SER A 125 4.73 3.01 -3.98
CA SER A 125 4.42 4.42 -4.01
C SER A 125 5.69 5.22 -3.72
N LYS A 126 5.90 6.33 -4.40
CA LYS A 126 7.11 7.15 -4.19
C LYS A 126 7.13 7.78 -2.80
N HIS A 127 6.01 8.38 -2.42
CA HIS A 127 5.80 8.96 -1.10
C HIS A 127 4.96 7.99 -0.25
N THR A 128 3.78 8.41 0.20
CA THR A 128 2.77 7.49 0.71
C THR A 128 1.70 7.26 -0.35
N PHE A 129 0.93 6.20 -0.21
CA PHE A 129 -0.17 5.87 -1.12
C PHE A 129 -1.14 7.04 -1.28
N GLU A 130 -1.50 7.72 -0.18
CA GLU A 130 -2.41 8.85 -0.20
C GLU A 130 -1.83 10.05 -0.95
N VAL A 131 -0.55 10.34 -0.75
CA VAL A 131 0.14 11.45 -1.43
C VAL A 131 0.19 11.22 -2.92
N ASP A 132 0.60 10.03 -3.34
CA ASP A 132 0.68 9.71 -4.77
C ASP A 132 -0.70 9.66 -5.43
N MET A 133 -1.74 9.24 -4.67
CA MET A 133 -3.12 9.30 -5.15
C MET A 133 -3.63 10.72 -5.34
N VAL A 134 -3.21 11.66 -4.49
CA VAL A 134 -3.61 13.07 -4.58
C VAL A 134 -2.90 13.76 -5.73
N LYS A 135 -1.65 13.40 -6.03
CA LYS A 135 -0.90 13.95 -7.16
C LYS A 135 -1.65 13.72 -8.48
N GLY A 136 -1.90 14.80 -9.20
CA GLY A 136 -2.71 14.78 -10.42
C GLY A 136 -4.22 14.69 -10.18
N ASN A 137 -4.68 14.69 -8.92
CA ASN A 137 -6.09 14.66 -8.53
C ASN A 137 -6.48 15.82 -7.58
N GLU A 138 -5.69 16.90 -7.55
CA GLU A 138 -5.85 18.03 -6.61
C GLU A 138 -7.24 18.67 -6.70
N GLY A 139 -7.79 18.76 -7.91
CA GLY A 139 -9.15 19.27 -8.14
C GLY A 139 -10.24 18.44 -7.47
N TYR A 140 -10.05 17.11 -7.38
CA TYR A 140 -10.98 16.22 -6.67
C TYR A 140 -10.79 16.31 -5.15
N LEU A 141 -9.54 16.46 -4.68
CA LEU A 141 -9.26 16.66 -3.26
C LEU A 141 -9.92 17.95 -2.75
N LYS A 142 -9.84 19.05 -3.51
CA LYS A 142 -10.53 20.31 -3.17
C LYS A 142 -12.06 20.11 -3.05
N LYS A 143 -12.67 19.37 -3.97
CA LYS A 143 -14.09 19.04 -3.90
C LYS A 143 -14.43 18.14 -2.69
N LEU A 144 -13.54 17.25 -2.31
CA LEU A 144 -13.71 16.40 -1.14
C LEU A 144 -13.68 17.25 0.15
N ILE A 145 -12.72 18.16 0.26
CA ILE A 145 -12.62 19.10 1.38
C ILE A 145 -13.91 19.92 1.52
N GLU A 146 -14.46 20.44 0.41
CA GLU A 146 -15.73 21.18 0.41
C GLU A 146 -16.91 20.35 0.93
N LYS A 147 -16.90 19.05 0.71
CA LYS A 147 -17.97 18.14 1.14
C LYS A 147 -17.83 17.63 2.57
N THR A 148 -16.59 17.58 3.08
CA THR A 148 -16.30 17.00 4.40
C THR A 148 -16.22 18.04 5.51
N TYR A 149 -15.83 19.26 5.18
CA TYR A 149 -15.72 20.35 6.15
C TYR A 149 -16.92 21.27 6.08
N VAL A 150 -17.41 21.73 7.25
CA VAL A 150 -18.52 22.66 7.37
C VAL A 150 -18.02 24.11 7.54
N ASP A 151 -16.87 24.29 8.18
CA ASP A 151 -16.27 25.60 8.41
C ASP A 151 -15.63 26.14 7.13
N LYS A 152 -16.16 27.24 6.61
CA LYS A 152 -15.68 27.90 5.40
C LYS A 152 -14.21 28.36 5.51
N LYS A 153 -13.79 28.85 6.69
CA LYS A 153 -12.41 29.28 6.89
C LYS A 153 -11.45 28.10 6.82
N ALA A 154 -11.77 26.99 7.47
CA ALA A 154 -11.00 25.76 7.39
C ALA A 154 -10.95 25.19 5.97
N ILE A 155 -12.02 25.31 5.18
CA ILE A 155 -12.05 24.90 3.78
C ILE A 155 -11.05 25.72 2.95
N GLU A 156 -11.07 27.05 3.05
CA GLU A 156 -10.18 27.92 2.29
C GLU A 156 -8.71 27.74 2.69
N GLU A 157 -8.41 27.62 3.99
CA GLU A 157 -7.07 27.34 4.48
C GLU A 157 -6.52 26.00 3.92
N LYS A 158 -7.33 24.95 3.92
CA LYS A 158 -6.92 23.63 3.38
C LYS A 158 -6.78 23.63 1.87
N LYS A 159 -7.63 24.33 1.13
CA LYS A 159 -7.49 24.50 -0.33
C LYS A 159 -6.23 25.27 -0.68
N SER A 160 -5.95 26.36 0.02
CA SER A 160 -4.74 27.16 -0.13
C SER A 160 -3.47 26.34 0.15
N SER A 161 -3.53 25.43 1.12
CA SER A 161 -2.43 24.51 1.41
C SER A 161 -2.14 23.54 0.27
N ILE A 162 -3.18 23.11 -0.46
CA ILE A 162 -3.01 22.26 -1.65
C ILE A 162 -2.35 23.05 -2.79
N ASP A 163 -2.76 24.32 -3.00
CA ASP A 163 -2.22 25.16 -4.05
C ASP A 163 -0.77 25.59 -3.77
N SER A 164 -0.40 25.73 -2.50
CA SER A 164 0.95 26.12 -2.08
C SER A 164 1.89 24.93 -1.88
N ALA A 165 1.37 23.71 -1.83
CA ALA A 165 2.18 22.52 -1.87
C ALA A 165 2.58 22.29 -3.33
N ASP A 166 3.87 22.51 -3.64
CA ASP A 166 4.48 21.95 -4.85
C ASP A 166 4.41 20.42 -4.75
N VAL A 167 3.24 19.88 -5.06
CA VAL A 167 2.97 18.44 -5.08
C VAL A 167 3.36 17.86 -6.43
#